data_d884682fc5b52abaf49be7dd3113ce86
#
_entry.id   d884682fc5b52abaf49be7dd3113ce86
#
_cell.length_a   1.000
_cell.length_b   1.000
_cell.length_c   1.000
_cell.angle_alpha   90.00
_cell.angle_beta   90.00
_cell.angle_gamma   90.00
#
_symmetry.space_group_name_H-M   'P 1'
#
loop_
_entity.id
_entity.type
_entity.pdbx_description
1 polymer ?
#
loop_
_entity_poly.entity_id
_entity_poly.type
_entity_poly.pdbx_seq_one_letter_code
_entity_poly.pdbx_strand_id
1 'polypeptide(L)'
;MKLYKHVLHDHLDGGLRPSTAKELAESINYKPLLDVDNIENFFDRSSSDSLEEYLEAFTHTIALMQNYSSIERIAFEAAEDMHLNGINFYESRYAPFYSVNNELTPLDVIDAVNSGFKIAENTYGIRSGLILCGMRHDTKDVLNVANLCLEAKDKIIGFDIAGPELNFPPSLFKESFKKVKELGVNITIHAGEGDGVNSIIDA
;
A
#
# COMPACT_ATOMS: atom_id res chain seq x y z
N MET A 1 -9.15 3.23 31.98
CA MET A 1 -9.50 3.87 30.69
C MET A 1 -8.87 3.02 29.59
N LYS A 2 -9.66 2.47 28.68
CA LYS A 2 -9.12 1.67 27.55
C LYS A 2 -8.54 2.66 26.54
N LEU A 3 -7.22 2.61 26.31
CA LEU A 3 -6.58 3.40 25.26
C LEU A 3 -6.85 2.73 23.92
N TYR A 4 -7.41 3.48 22.99
CA TYR A 4 -7.54 3.05 21.60
C TYR A 4 -6.32 3.55 20.82
N LYS A 5 -5.65 2.65 20.11
CA LYS A 5 -4.51 2.97 19.26
C LYS A 5 -4.93 2.89 17.80
N HIS A 6 -4.46 3.84 17.01
CA HIS A 6 -4.76 3.93 15.59
C HIS A 6 -3.46 4.05 14.81
N VAL A 7 -3.39 3.41 13.65
CA VAL A 7 -2.33 3.58 12.66
C VAL A 7 -2.97 4.16 11.41
N LEU A 8 -2.55 5.34 10.99
CA LEU A 8 -3.10 6.07 9.86
C LEU A 8 -2.14 6.11 8.65
N HIS A 9 -0.94 5.55 8.82
CA HIS A 9 0.06 5.50 7.77
C HIS A 9 0.77 4.14 7.80
N ASP A 10 0.47 3.32 6.81
CA ASP A 10 1.10 2.03 6.57
C ASP A 10 0.99 1.67 5.10
N HIS A 11 1.96 0.94 4.57
CA HIS A 11 2.00 0.44 3.21
C HIS A 11 1.78 -1.07 3.19
N LEU A 12 0.67 -1.52 2.59
CA LEU A 12 0.31 -2.93 2.56
C LEU A 12 1.39 -3.79 1.89
N ASP A 13 1.97 -3.28 0.81
CA ASP A 13 3.04 -3.92 0.05
C ASP A 13 4.41 -3.84 0.74
N GLY A 14 4.55 -3.04 1.79
CA GLY A 14 5.75 -2.97 2.64
C GLY A 14 5.69 -3.83 3.89
N GLY A 15 4.52 -4.31 4.28
CA GLY A 15 4.25 -4.97 5.55
C GLY A 15 4.16 -6.50 5.49
N LEU A 16 4.61 -7.17 4.41
CA LEU A 16 4.56 -8.63 4.32
C LEU A 16 5.43 -9.29 5.38
N ARG A 17 4.87 -10.30 6.04
CA ARG A 17 5.68 -11.16 6.92
C ARG A 17 6.76 -11.88 6.11
N PRO A 18 8.02 -11.91 6.54
CA PRO A 18 9.09 -12.62 5.83
C PRO A 18 8.75 -14.09 5.55
N SER A 19 8.10 -14.79 6.51
CA SER A 19 7.63 -16.16 6.33
C SER A 19 6.62 -16.30 5.19
N THR A 20 5.65 -15.39 5.12
CA THR A 20 4.64 -15.37 4.05
C THR A 20 5.27 -15.04 2.70
N ALA A 21 6.21 -14.09 2.66
CA ALA A 21 6.97 -13.79 1.44
C ALA A 21 7.70 -15.02 0.91
N LYS A 22 8.32 -15.82 1.79
CA LYS A 22 9.00 -17.07 1.42
C LYS A 22 8.02 -18.11 0.87
N GLU A 23 6.92 -18.37 1.57
CA GLU A 23 5.89 -19.33 1.13
C GLU A 23 5.29 -18.94 -0.23
N LEU A 24 4.97 -17.68 -0.44
CA LEU A 24 4.45 -17.19 -1.71
C LEU A 24 5.50 -17.30 -2.82
N ALA A 25 6.77 -16.95 -2.54
CA ALA A 25 7.87 -17.12 -3.49
C ALA A 25 8.04 -18.58 -3.92
N GLU A 26 7.94 -19.51 -2.98
CA GLU A 26 7.96 -20.96 -3.26
C GLU A 26 6.79 -21.37 -4.18
N SER A 27 5.58 -20.88 -3.88
CA SER A 27 4.38 -21.24 -4.63
C SER A 27 4.40 -20.82 -6.10
N ILE A 28 5.08 -19.70 -6.42
CA ILE A 28 5.19 -19.18 -7.79
C ILE A 28 6.60 -19.36 -8.39
N ASN A 29 7.50 -20.04 -7.67
CA ASN A 29 8.90 -20.26 -8.07
C ASN A 29 9.66 -18.93 -8.34
N TYR A 30 9.46 -17.93 -7.47
CA TYR A 30 10.09 -16.61 -7.58
C TYR A 30 11.54 -16.64 -7.10
N LYS A 31 12.46 -16.89 -8.03
CA LYS A 31 13.89 -17.09 -7.79
C LYS A 31 14.57 -16.03 -6.93
N PRO A 32 14.31 -14.71 -7.09
CA PRO A 32 15.00 -13.69 -6.29
C PRO A 32 14.87 -13.85 -4.77
N LEU A 33 13.81 -14.50 -4.28
CA LEU A 33 13.62 -14.76 -2.86
C LEU A 33 13.94 -16.20 -2.46
N LEU A 34 13.96 -17.16 -3.40
CA LEU A 34 14.31 -18.56 -3.09
C LEU A 34 15.80 -18.76 -2.81
N ASP A 35 16.64 -17.94 -3.41
CA ASP A 35 18.10 -18.03 -3.27
C ASP A 35 18.64 -17.17 -2.11
N VAL A 36 17.74 -16.62 -1.26
CA VAL A 36 18.10 -15.78 -0.10
C VAL A 36 18.30 -16.65 1.13
N ASP A 37 19.48 -16.59 1.74
CA ASP A 37 19.82 -17.36 2.95
C ASP A 37 18.98 -16.95 4.17
N ASN A 38 18.74 -15.64 4.35
CA ASN A 38 17.96 -15.08 5.44
C ASN A 38 16.99 -14.02 4.91
N ILE A 39 15.71 -14.38 4.84
CA ILE A 39 14.66 -13.52 4.27
C ILE A 39 14.34 -12.30 5.14
N GLU A 40 14.51 -12.40 6.46
CA GLU A 40 14.30 -11.29 7.39
C GLU A 40 15.36 -10.20 7.17
N ASN A 41 16.63 -10.59 7.07
CA ASN A 41 17.71 -9.66 6.76
C ASN A 41 17.58 -9.07 5.36
N PHE A 42 17.01 -9.82 4.40
CA PHE A 42 16.80 -9.32 3.05
C PHE A 42 15.80 -8.16 3.00
N PHE A 43 14.75 -8.22 3.82
CA PHE A 43 13.72 -7.17 3.92
C PHE A 43 14.05 -6.10 4.98
N ASP A 44 15.09 -6.26 5.78
CA ASP A 44 15.54 -5.20 6.69
C ASP A 44 16.22 -4.09 5.90
N ARG A 45 15.52 -2.97 5.75
CA ARG A 45 15.98 -1.75 5.06
C ARG A 45 16.30 -0.60 6.02
N SER A 46 16.44 -0.91 7.31
CA SER A 46 16.75 0.09 8.35
C SER A 46 18.07 0.85 8.14
N SER A 47 18.97 0.29 7.32
CA SER A 47 20.28 0.86 6.97
C SER A 47 20.34 1.48 5.58
N SER A 48 19.22 1.65 4.88
CA SER A 48 19.19 2.30 3.56
C SER A 48 19.64 3.75 3.64
N ASP A 49 20.53 4.15 2.72
CA ASP A 49 21.08 5.51 2.66
C ASP A 49 20.20 6.49 1.87
N SER A 50 19.21 5.99 1.14
CA SER A 50 18.27 6.78 0.34
C SER A 50 16.87 6.19 0.31
N LEU A 51 15.88 7.02 -0.05
CA LEU A 51 14.50 6.57 -0.28
C LEU A 51 14.43 5.57 -1.44
N GLU A 52 15.19 5.79 -2.50
CA GLU A 52 15.25 4.92 -3.68
C GLU A 52 15.74 3.52 -3.30
N GLU A 53 16.79 3.41 -2.51
CA GLU A 53 17.32 2.13 -2.02
C GLU A 53 16.29 1.42 -1.12
N TYR A 54 15.62 2.17 -0.25
CA TYR A 54 14.53 1.64 0.57
C TYR A 54 13.41 1.05 -0.29
N LEU A 55 13.03 1.74 -1.37
CA LEU A 55 11.95 1.33 -2.27
C LEU A 55 12.26 0.09 -3.13
N GLU A 56 13.54 -0.29 -3.28
CA GLU A 56 13.90 -1.48 -4.07
C GLU A 56 13.26 -2.77 -3.56
N ALA A 57 13.10 -2.90 -2.23
CA ALA A 57 12.48 -4.07 -1.62
C ALA A 57 11.02 -4.30 -2.06
N PHE A 58 10.29 -3.23 -2.37
CA PHE A 58 8.90 -3.31 -2.82
C PHE A 58 8.73 -4.06 -4.15
N THR A 59 9.76 -4.07 -5.01
CA THR A 59 9.73 -4.86 -6.25
C THR A 59 9.48 -6.33 -5.97
N HIS A 60 10.04 -6.86 -4.89
CA HIS A 60 9.90 -8.26 -4.52
C HIS A 60 8.55 -8.55 -3.87
N THR A 61 8.07 -7.68 -2.99
CA THR A 61 6.77 -7.85 -2.33
C THR A 61 5.63 -7.72 -3.33
N ILE A 62 5.68 -6.73 -4.23
CA ILE A 62 4.72 -6.56 -5.32
C ILE A 62 4.68 -7.79 -6.24
N ALA A 63 5.84 -8.40 -6.55
CA ALA A 63 5.90 -9.61 -7.37
C ALA A 63 5.15 -10.81 -6.76
N LEU A 64 4.95 -10.82 -5.44
CA LEU A 64 4.17 -11.83 -4.71
C LEU A 64 2.67 -11.49 -4.64
N MET A 65 2.29 -10.25 -4.94
CA MET A 65 0.92 -9.74 -4.85
C MET A 65 0.24 -9.74 -6.23
N GLN A 66 0.33 -10.85 -6.98
CA GLN A 66 -0.14 -10.93 -8.37
C GLN A 66 -1.37 -11.82 -8.57
N ASN A 67 -1.99 -12.30 -7.48
CA ASN A 67 -3.26 -13.04 -7.53
C ASN A 67 -4.13 -12.69 -6.31
N TYR A 68 -5.43 -12.92 -6.45
CA TYR A 68 -6.44 -12.55 -5.46
C TYR A 68 -6.13 -13.13 -4.08
N SER A 69 -5.81 -14.42 -3.99
CA SER A 69 -5.61 -15.11 -2.71
C SER A 69 -4.35 -14.63 -1.98
N SER A 70 -3.28 -14.30 -2.70
CA SER A 70 -2.06 -13.72 -2.09
C SER A 70 -2.33 -12.34 -1.52
N ILE A 71 -3.05 -11.47 -2.27
CA ILE A 71 -3.41 -10.12 -1.82
C ILE A 71 -4.34 -10.19 -0.60
N GLU A 72 -5.38 -11.02 -0.65
CA GLU A 72 -6.31 -11.23 0.47
C GLU A 72 -5.58 -11.71 1.74
N ARG A 73 -4.69 -12.70 1.60
CA ARG A 73 -3.87 -13.22 2.70
C ARG A 73 -3.00 -12.12 3.30
N ILE A 74 -2.28 -11.37 2.47
CA ILE A 74 -1.39 -10.30 2.93
C ILE A 74 -2.17 -9.22 3.67
N ALA A 75 -3.33 -8.82 3.16
CA ALA A 75 -4.20 -7.83 3.80
C ALA A 75 -4.75 -8.34 5.15
N PHE A 76 -5.14 -9.61 5.22
CA PHE A 76 -5.55 -10.24 6.47
C PHE A 76 -4.41 -10.25 7.50
N GLU A 77 -3.21 -10.72 7.12
CA GLU A 77 -2.06 -10.82 8.00
C GLU A 77 -1.57 -9.45 8.49
N ALA A 78 -1.59 -8.43 7.63
CA ALA A 78 -1.27 -7.05 8.03
C ALA A 78 -2.24 -6.54 9.11
N ALA A 79 -3.54 -6.74 8.94
CA ALA A 79 -4.53 -6.35 9.95
C ALA A 79 -4.43 -7.20 11.23
N GLU A 80 -4.10 -8.49 11.13
CA GLU A 80 -3.84 -9.35 12.28
C GLU A 80 -2.63 -8.84 13.09
N ASP A 81 -1.52 -8.50 12.43
CA ASP A 81 -0.33 -7.97 13.09
C ASP A 81 -0.62 -6.63 13.79
N MET A 82 -1.42 -5.77 13.18
CA MET A 82 -1.89 -4.54 13.82
C MET A 82 -2.72 -4.85 15.07
N HIS A 83 -3.65 -5.82 14.99
CA HIS A 83 -4.43 -6.25 16.16
C HIS A 83 -3.53 -6.77 17.28
N LEU A 84 -2.56 -7.63 16.98
CA LEU A 84 -1.63 -8.18 17.96
C LEU A 84 -0.79 -7.12 18.66
N ASN A 85 -0.52 -6.00 17.96
CA ASN A 85 0.12 -4.80 18.52
C ASN A 85 -0.84 -3.87 19.28
N GLY A 86 -2.10 -4.26 19.44
CA GLY A 86 -3.12 -3.53 20.19
C GLY A 86 -3.71 -2.35 19.44
N ILE A 87 -3.62 -2.34 18.11
CA ILE A 87 -4.25 -1.35 17.24
C ILE A 87 -5.73 -1.69 17.08
N ASN A 88 -6.59 -0.68 17.08
CA ASN A 88 -8.04 -0.84 16.97
C ASN A 88 -8.59 -0.33 15.63
N PHE A 89 -7.86 0.60 15.00
CA PHE A 89 -8.18 1.14 13.69
C PHE A 89 -6.90 1.31 12.88
N TYR A 90 -6.94 0.91 11.63
CA TYR A 90 -5.79 0.78 10.76
C TYR A 90 -6.11 1.26 9.35
N GLU A 91 -5.32 2.21 8.84
CA GLU A 91 -5.37 2.69 7.46
C GLU A 91 -4.12 2.23 6.73
N SER A 92 -4.32 1.42 5.68
CA SER A 92 -3.22 0.98 4.84
C SER A 92 -3.40 1.47 3.42
N ARG A 93 -2.29 1.78 2.76
CA ARG A 93 -2.26 2.21 1.37
C ARG A 93 -1.63 1.16 0.47
N TYR A 94 -2.10 1.16 -0.77
CA TYR A 94 -1.62 0.25 -1.79
C TYR A 94 -1.79 0.85 -3.19
N ALA A 95 -0.81 0.60 -4.07
CA ALA A 95 -0.83 1.00 -5.48
C ALA A 95 -1.48 -0.11 -6.34
N PRO A 96 -2.79 -0.08 -6.63
CA PRO A 96 -3.52 -1.22 -7.17
C PRO A 96 -3.05 -1.63 -8.57
N PHE A 97 -2.57 -0.67 -9.39
CA PHE A 97 -2.16 -0.96 -10.76
C PHE A 97 -0.89 -1.82 -10.85
N TYR A 98 -0.12 -1.94 -9.78
CA TYR A 98 1.04 -2.84 -9.74
C TYR A 98 0.66 -4.32 -9.65
N SER A 99 -0.59 -4.63 -9.30
CA SER A 99 -1.13 -6.00 -9.27
C SER A 99 -2.12 -6.30 -10.39
N VAL A 100 -2.38 -5.33 -11.27
CA VAL A 100 -3.23 -5.56 -12.44
C VAL A 100 -2.47 -6.37 -13.49
N ASN A 101 -3.08 -7.47 -13.92
CA ASN A 101 -2.55 -8.38 -14.92
C ASN A 101 -3.69 -9.02 -15.74
N ASN A 102 -3.42 -10.09 -16.48
CA ASN A 102 -4.44 -10.75 -17.30
C ASN A 102 -5.58 -11.39 -16.48
N GLU A 103 -5.39 -11.61 -15.19
CA GLU A 103 -6.35 -12.28 -14.29
C GLU A 103 -7.04 -11.32 -13.32
N LEU A 104 -6.42 -10.15 -13.03
CA LEU A 104 -6.91 -9.18 -12.05
C LEU A 104 -7.16 -7.81 -12.67
N THR A 105 -8.39 -7.33 -12.53
CA THR A 105 -8.72 -5.91 -12.75
C THR A 105 -8.36 -5.06 -11.52
N PRO A 106 -8.29 -3.72 -11.64
CA PRO A 106 -8.06 -2.86 -10.47
C PRO A 106 -9.12 -3.05 -9.37
N LEU A 107 -10.37 -3.35 -9.73
CA LEU A 107 -11.43 -3.60 -8.75
C LEU A 107 -11.25 -4.96 -8.06
N ASP A 108 -10.77 -5.99 -8.75
CA ASP A 108 -10.47 -7.28 -8.13
C ASP A 108 -9.34 -7.13 -7.09
N VAL A 109 -8.34 -6.30 -7.36
CA VAL A 109 -7.26 -5.98 -6.40
C VAL A 109 -7.82 -5.31 -5.16
N ILE A 110 -8.69 -4.30 -5.33
CA ILE A 110 -9.35 -3.61 -4.20
C ILE A 110 -10.24 -4.58 -3.41
N ASP A 111 -10.96 -5.46 -4.09
CA ASP A 111 -11.85 -6.44 -3.45
C ASP A 111 -11.03 -7.48 -2.66
N ALA A 112 -9.88 -7.91 -3.17
CA ALA A 112 -8.99 -8.83 -2.46
C ALA A 112 -8.46 -8.21 -1.15
N VAL A 113 -8.01 -6.96 -1.17
CA VAL A 113 -7.56 -6.25 0.05
C VAL A 113 -8.70 -6.12 1.05
N ASN A 114 -9.87 -5.66 0.61
CA ASN A 114 -11.03 -5.49 1.48
C ASN A 114 -11.55 -6.82 2.03
N SER A 115 -11.44 -7.92 1.29
CA SER A 115 -11.76 -9.26 1.77
C SER A 115 -10.85 -9.66 2.93
N GLY A 116 -9.54 -9.50 2.79
CA GLY A 116 -8.58 -9.75 3.87
C GLY A 116 -8.86 -8.91 5.12
N PHE A 117 -9.11 -7.61 4.96
CA PHE A 117 -9.49 -6.73 6.06
C PHE A 117 -10.81 -7.16 6.72
N LYS A 118 -11.79 -7.60 5.93
CA LYS A 118 -13.07 -8.07 6.46
C LYS A 118 -12.96 -9.37 7.25
N ILE A 119 -12.08 -10.28 6.82
CA ILE A 119 -11.78 -11.50 7.56
C ILE A 119 -11.15 -11.13 8.92
N ALA A 120 -10.18 -10.21 8.95
CA ALA A 120 -9.56 -9.75 10.19
C ALA A 120 -10.57 -9.02 11.11
N GLU A 121 -11.44 -8.17 10.57
CA GLU A 121 -12.51 -7.53 11.33
C GLU A 121 -13.43 -8.56 12.00
N ASN A 122 -13.87 -9.56 11.25
CA ASN A 122 -14.75 -10.61 11.77
C ASN A 122 -14.07 -11.48 12.82
N THR A 123 -12.74 -11.68 12.72
CA THR A 123 -11.98 -12.55 13.60
C THR A 123 -11.55 -11.84 14.89
N TYR A 124 -11.10 -10.59 14.76
CA TYR A 124 -10.42 -9.85 15.83
C TYR A 124 -11.13 -8.55 16.24
N GLY A 125 -12.08 -8.07 15.45
CA GLY A 125 -12.77 -6.80 15.69
C GLY A 125 -11.94 -5.55 15.36
N ILE A 126 -10.79 -5.69 14.70
CA ILE A 126 -10.02 -4.56 14.19
C ILE A 126 -10.72 -3.97 12.96
N ARG A 127 -10.85 -2.65 12.91
CA ARG A 127 -11.34 -1.95 11.71
C ARG A 127 -10.19 -1.48 10.86
N SER A 128 -10.27 -1.77 9.56
CA SER A 128 -9.24 -1.39 8.59
C SER A 128 -9.86 -0.63 7.42
N GLY A 129 -9.09 0.24 6.80
CA GLY A 129 -9.51 0.97 5.62
C GLY A 129 -8.40 1.05 4.58
N LEU A 130 -8.79 0.92 3.30
CA LEU A 130 -7.88 0.99 2.16
C LEU A 130 -7.80 2.41 1.61
N ILE A 131 -6.58 2.94 1.46
CA ILE A 131 -6.26 4.15 0.73
C ILE A 131 -5.65 3.74 -0.61
N LEU A 132 -6.19 4.25 -1.73
CA LEU A 132 -5.57 4.02 -3.04
C LEU A 132 -4.40 4.96 -3.24
N CYS A 133 -3.27 4.42 -3.67
CA CYS A 133 -2.04 5.15 -3.85
C CYS A 133 -1.63 5.20 -5.32
N GLY A 134 -1.44 6.41 -5.86
CA GLY A 134 -0.85 6.63 -7.18
C GLY A 134 0.66 6.86 -7.05
N MET A 135 1.44 6.28 -7.97
CA MET A 135 2.90 6.39 -7.92
C MET A 135 3.39 7.61 -8.68
N ARG A 136 3.96 8.60 -7.96
CA ARG A 136 4.25 9.95 -8.47
C ARG A 136 5.29 10.01 -9.59
N HIS A 137 6.14 9.01 -9.73
CA HIS A 137 7.09 8.93 -10.85
C HIS A 137 6.41 8.55 -12.18
N ASP A 138 5.15 8.08 -12.14
CA ASP A 138 4.28 7.93 -13.31
C ASP A 138 3.01 8.78 -13.17
N THR A 139 3.02 9.93 -13.85
CA THR A 139 1.87 10.85 -13.81
C THR A 139 0.57 10.26 -14.35
N LYS A 140 0.66 9.26 -15.24
CA LYS A 140 -0.50 8.55 -15.77
C LYS A 140 -1.08 7.61 -14.71
N ASP A 141 -0.23 6.97 -13.93
CA ASP A 141 -0.67 6.11 -12.81
C ASP A 141 -1.48 6.92 -11.82
N VAL A 142 -0.99 8.07 -11.36
CA VAL A 142 -1.72 8.94 -10.42
C VAL A 142 -3.10 9.35 -10.97
N LEU A 143 -3.20 9.68 -12.25
CA LEU A 143 -4.46 10.01 -12.89
C LEU A 143 -5.39 8.79 -12.99
N ASN A 144 -4.86 7.62 -13.31
CA ASN A 144 -5.63 6.37 -13.38
C ASN A 144 -6.18 5.99 -12.00
N VAL A 145 -5.39 6.10 -10.93
CA VAL A 145 -5.85 5.87 -9.57
C VAL A 145 -6.91 6.88 -9.15
N ALA A 146 -6.75 8.17 -9.50
CA ALA A 146 -7.78 9.18 -9.25
C ALA A 146 -9.11 8.88 -9.99
N ASN A 147 -9.04 8.30 -11.22
CA ASN A 147 -10.21 7.84 -11.94
C ASN A 147 -10.85 6.61 -11.26
N LEU A 148 -10.03 5.67 -10.81
CA LEU A 148 -10.48 4.47 -10.11
C LEU A 148 -11.20 4.80 -8.80
N CYS A 149 -10.85 5.90 -8.13
CA CYS A 149 -11.57 6.37 -6.94
C CYS A 149 -13.07 6.60 -7.19
N LEU A 150 -13.49 6.94 -8.42
CA LEU A 150 -14.92 7.06 -8.75
C LEU A 150 -15.63 5.70 -8.70
N GLU A 151 -15.00 4.67 -9.27
CA GLU A 151 -15.58 3.32 -9.34
C GLU A 151 -15.53 2.60 -7.98
N ALA A 152 -14.49 2.89 -7.20
CA ALA A 152 -14.21 2.25 -5.93
C ALA A 152 -14.67 3.06 -4.70
N LYS A 153 -15.42 4.15 -4.86
CA LYS A 153 -15.72 5.13 -3.82
C LYS A 153 -16.23 4.52 -2.51
N ASP A 154 -17.10 3.52 -2.61
CA ASP A 154 -17.70 2.86 -1.44
C ASP A 154 -16.80 1.76 -0.85
N LYS A 155 -15.65 1.51 -1.45
CA LYS A 155 -14.70 0.45 -1.08
C LYS A 155 -13.40 0.99 -0.50
N ILE A 156 -13.20 2.30 -0.51
CA ILE A 156 -11.97 2.97 -0.09
C ILE A 156 -12.24 4.07 0.92
N ILE A 157 -11.24 4.43 1.69
CA ILE A 157 -11.35 5.53 2.66
C ILE A 157 -10.55 6.77 2.26
N GLY A 158 -9.67 6.67 1.28
CA GLY A 158 -8.84 7.79 0.85
C GLY A 158 -8.05 7.54 -0.43
N PHE A 159 -7.36 8.60 -0.84
CA PHE A 159 -6.44 8.66 -1.97
C PHE A 159 -5.12 9.29 -1.51
N ASP A 160 -4.01 8.80 -2.04
CA ASP A 160 -2.66 9.25 -1.76
C ASP A 160 -1.78 9.25 -3.01
N ILE A 161 -0.62 9.89 -2.94
CA ILE A 161 0.49 9.71 -3.88
C ILE A 161 1.74 9.31 -3.11
N ALA A 162 2.50 8.36 -3.63
CA ALA A 162 3.76 7.88 -3.03
C ALA A 162 4.85 7.64 -4.09
N GLY A 163 5.96 7.07 -3.69
CA GLY A 163 7.13 6.82 -4.53
C GLY A 163 8.15 7.95 -4.47
N PRO A 164 9.17 7.95 -5.34
CA PRO A 164 10.27 8.91 -5.33
C PRO A 164 9.76 10.36 -5.33
N GLU A 165 10.09 11.13 -4.29
CA GLU A 165 9.54 12.48 -4.12
C GLU A 165 10.29 13.54 -4.91
N LEU A 166 11.62 13.38 -5.00
CA LEU A 166 12.49 14.33 -5.70
C LEU A 166 12.09 14.44 -7.17
N ASN A 167 11.90 15.66 -7.66
CA ASN A 167 11.43 16.02 -9.01
C ASN A 167 9.96 15.68 -9.32
N PHE A 168 9.19 15.18 -8.34
CA PHE A 168 7.77 14.88 -8.50
C PHE A 168 6.92 15.57 -7.42
N PRO A 169 6.92 16.92 -7.35
CA PRO A 169 6.19 17.65 -6.32
C PRO A 169 4.68 17.42 -6.43
N PRO A 170 3.92 17.53 -5.32
CA PRO A 170 2.47 17.37 -5.29
C PRO A 170 1.72 18.24 -6.31
N SER A 171 2.22 19.44 -6.59
CA SER A 171 1.61 20.36 -7.57
C SER A 171 1.51 19.82 -9.00
N LEU A 172 2.29 18.83 -9.38
CA LEU A 172 2.14 18.14 -10.68
C LEU A 172 0.81 17.39 -10.80
N PHE A 173 0.17 17.04 -9.69
CA PHE A 173 -1.01 16.18 -9.63
C PHE A 173 -2.30 16.93 -9.27
N LYS A 174 -2.31 18.27 -9.41
CA LYS A 174 -3.46 19.14 -9.04
C LYS A 174 -4.78 18.68 -9.64
N GLU A 175 -4.78 18.25 -10.90
CA GLU A 175 -5.99 17.77 -11.57
C GLU A 175 -6.53 16.48 -10.94
N SER A 176 -5.65 15.56 -10.57
CA SER A 176 -6.02 14.31 -9.87
C SER A 176 -6.60 14.61 -8.49
N PHE A 177 -5.95 15.48 -7.70
CA PHE A 177 -6.45 15.90 -6.40
C PHE A 177 -7.80 16.63 -6.49
N LYS A 178 -7.94 17.55 -7.46
CA LYS A 178 -9.22 18.24 -7.68
C LYS A 178 -10.34 17.25 -7.96
N LYS A 179 -10.11 16.29 -8.85
CA LYS A 179 -11.06 15.24 -9.19
C LYS A 179 -11.48 14.43 -7.97
N VAL A 180 -10.50 13.92 -7.20
CA VAL A 180 -10.75 13.12 -6.00
C VAL A 180 -11.52 13.93 -4.94
N LYS A 181 -11.17 15.21 -4.77
CA LYS A 181 -11.87 16.13 -3.86
C LYS A 181 -13.32 16.35 -4.27
N GLU A 182 -13.60 16.51 -5.58
CA GLU A 182 -14.97 16.66 -6.11
C GLU A 182 -15.80 15.39 -5.90
N LEU A 183 -15.18 14.21 -5.87
CA LEU A 183 -15.83 12.95 -5.50
C LEU A 183 -16.15 12.84 -4.01
N GLY A 184 -15.58 13.70 -3.16
CA GLY A 184 -15.71 13.63 -1.71
C GLY A 184 -14.93 12.47 -1.08
N VAL A 185 -13.88 11.97 -1.75
CA VAL A 185 -12.93 11.00 -1.19
C VAL A 185 -11.88 11.78 -0.39
N ASN A 186 -11.50 11.27 0.78
CA ASN A 186 -10.45 11.89 1.60
C ASN A 186 -9.10 11.82 0.89
N ILE A 187 -8.25 12.80 1.17
CA ILE A 187 -6.92 12.91 0.57
C ILE A 187 -5.88 12.93 1.69
N THR A 188 -4.83 12.17 1.53
CA THR A 188 -3.56 12.27 2.24
C THR A 188 -2.44 12.39 1.21
N ILE A 189 -1.28 12.92 1.58
CA ILE A 189 -0.20 13.14 0.62
C ILE A 189 1.13 12.85 1.31
N HIS A 190 1.96 11.97 0.71
CA HIS A 190 3.37 11.88 1.08
C HIS A 190 4.06 13.18 0.68
N ALA A 191 4.65 13.87 1.64
CA ALA A 191 5.38 15.10 1.39
C ALA A 191 6.43 15.34 2.48
N GLY A 192 7.63 15.75 2.06
CA GLY A 192 8.74 16.08 2.96
C GLY A 192 9.60 14.89 3.37
N GLU A 193 9.37 13.70 2.82
CA GLU A 193 10.17 12.50 3.09
C GLU A 193 11.53 12.55 2.38
N GLY A 194 11.52 12.85 1.09
CA GLY A 194 12.72 12.92 0.25
C GLY A 194 13.08 14.31 -0.27
N ASP A 195 12.14 15.28 -0.29
CA ASP A 195 12.31 16.61 -0.88
C ASP A 195 12.14 17.77 0.13
N GLY A 196 12.00 17.43 1.41
CA GLY A 196 12.03 18.40 2.50
C GLY A 196 10.79 19.29 2.60
N VAL A 197 10.94 20.43 3.35
CA VAL A 197 9.83 21.29 3.77
C VAL A 197 9.06 21.93 2.61
N ASN A 198 9.72 22.19 1.49
CA ASN A 198 9.06 22.82 0.34
C ASN A 198 7.98 21.91 -0.26
N SER A 199 8.20 20.61 -0.27
CA SER A 199 7.20 19.63 -0.71
C SER A 199 5.97 19.61 0.22
N ILE A 200 6.18 19.79 1.53
CA ILE A 200 5.07 19.90 2.49
C ILE A 200 4.24 21.18 2.23
N ILE A 201 4.89 22.28 1.86
CA ILE A 201 4.21 23.54 1.54
C ILE A 201 3.42 23.41 0.23
N ASP A 202 3.94 22.62 -0.73
CA ASP A 202 3.30 22.39 -2.03
C ASP A 202 2.09 21.42 -1.93
N ALA A 203 2.07 20.54 -0.94
CA ALA A 203 0.99 19.60 -0.66
C ALA A 203 -0.23 20.27 0.00
#